data_500e57ac2e103a2991eba4732ba1b578
#
_entry.id   500e57ac2e103a2991eba4732ba1b578
#
_cell.length_a   1.000
_cell.length_b   1.000
_cell.length_c   1.000
_cell.angle_alpha   90.00
_cell.angle_beta   90.00
_cell.angle_gamma   90.00
#
_symmetry.space_group_name_H-M   'P 1'
#
loop_
_entity.id
_entity.type
_entity.pdbx_description
1 polymer ?
#
loop_
_entity_poly.entity_id
_entity_poly.type
_entity_poly.pdbx_seq_one_letter_code
_entity_poly.pdbx_strand_id
1 'polypeptide(L)'
;MNSKIRRILGIIFFALITLLFLDFTGAIHTWFGWMAKIQFLPAVLALNFGVVIGLVLLTLLMGRIYCSVICPLGVLQDIFGWFGKKAKKNRYTYSKPLSILRYVMLGVLVVALVAGFTSIGALIAPYSAFGRIASTFLAPVYQMGNNLLASWAESMDSYAFYSVDIWWKGGITFVVALVTLVALFVLAFKNGRTYCNTICPVGTVLGFLSRYSYLKPVIDTTKCNGCGLCARNCKASCIDSKNHAIDYSRCVVCLDCIDKCRQGAIKYVPRAKASQSAPSGASADKGRRAFIAGTAMVAGASVAKAQKLKMDGGYAVIEDKKIPNRETPLTPPGSLSARNLAQHCTACQLCISACPNQVLRPSGDLSNFMQPVTSFERGYCRPECVKCSEVCPTGAIKPITKEEKTAIQIGHAVWIADNCVVNRDNEKCDNCFRHCPTGAIQMVAKNPDDKKSPKIPVINTERCIGCGACENLCPSRPFSAIYVEGHEVHREI
;
A
#
# COMPACT_ATOMS: atom_id res chain seq x y z
N MET A 1 0.57 -29.34 11.51
CA MET A 1 -0.21 -28.55 10.51
C MET A 1 -0.06 -29.22 9.14
N ASN A 2 -1.14 -29.46 8.43
CA ASN A 2 -1.13 -30.06 7.09
C ASN A 2 -0.91 -28.98 6.02
N SER A 3 -0.22 -29.28 4.91
CA SER A 3 0.02 -28.32 3.83
C SER A 3 -1.28 -27.82 3.17
N LYS A 4 -2.32 -28.66 3.13
CA LYS A 4 -3.66 -28.27 2.64
C LYS A 4 -4.28 -27.16 3.50
N ILE A 5 -4.26 -27.33 4.83
CA ILE A 5 -4.80 -26.34 5.79
C ILE A 5 -4.05 -25.03 5.66
N ARG A 6 -2.70 -25.05 5.59
CA ARG A 6 -1.91 -23.86 5.38
C ARG A 6 -2.27 -23.11 4.08
N ARG A 7 -2.47 -23.87 2.96
CA ARG A 7 -2.87 -23.26 1.68
C ARG A 7 -4.23 -22.59 1.76
N ILE A 8 -5.21 -23.25 2.37
CA ILE A 8 -6.56 -22.70 2.56
C ILE A 8 -6.50 -21.41 3.39
N LEU A 9 -5.81 -21.45 4.54
CA LEU A 9 -5.63 -20.25 5.37
C LEU A 9 -4.93 -19.12 4.60
N GLY A 10 -3.87 -19.43 3.86
CA GLY A 10 -3.17 -18.42 3.05
C GLY A 10 -4.05 -17.79 1.97
N ILE A 11 -4.92 -18.56 1.32
CA ILE A 11 -5.88 -18.05 0.33
C ILE A 11 -6.93 -17.15 1.02
N ILE A 12 -7.45 -17.56 2.17
CA ILE A 12 -8.43 -16.77 2.94
C ILE A 12 -7.83 -15.42 3.35
N PHE A 13 -6.62 -15.43 3.96
CA PHE A 13 -5.93 -14.18 4.34
C PHE A 13 -5.66 -13.29 3.13
N PHE A 14 -5.19 -13.88 2.03
CA PHE A 14 -4.93 -13.15 0.79
C PHE A 14 -6.19 -12.50 0.23
N ALA A 15 -7.28 -13.25 0.14
CA ALA A 15 -8.56 -12.75 -0.36
C ALA A 15 -9.10 -11.62 0.51
N LEU A 16 -9.14 -11.79 1.84
CA LEU A 16 -9.64 -10.79 2.77
C LEU A 16 -8.79 -9.52 2.76
N ILE A 17 -7.45 -9.63 2.75
CA ILE A 17 -6.58 -8.46 2.65
C ILE A 17 -6.74 -7.77 1.29
N THR A 18 -6.91 -8.53 0.20
CA THR A 18 -7.18 -7.94 -1.11
C THR A 18 -8.50 -7.16 -1.09
N LEU A 19 -9.56 -7.73 -0.53
CA LEU A 19 -10.85 -7.08 -0.40
C LEU A 19 -10.78 -5.78 0.41
N LEU A 20 -9.92 -5.67 1.43
CA LEU A 20 -9.69 -4.41 2.15
C LEU A 20 -9.20 -3.28 1.22
N PHE A 21 -8.36 -3.59 0.22
CA PHE A 21 -7.91 -2.60 -0.77
C PHE A 21 -8.93 -2.30 -1.86
N LEU A 22 -9.93 -3.16 -2.04
CA LEU A 22 -11.01 -3.00 -3.02
C LEU A 22 -12.25 -2.35 -2.41
N ASP A 23 -12.36 -2.34 -1.09
CA ASP A 23 -13.51 -1.85 -0.35
C ASP A 23 -13.61 -0.32 -0.39
N PHE A 24 -14.46 0.19 -1.28
CA PHE A 24 -14.81 1.60 -1.36
C PHE A 24 -16.03 1.95 -0.48
N THR A 25 -16.77 0.95 -0.01
CA THR A 25 -17.95 1.13 0.86
C THR A 25 -17.58 1.27 2.33
N GLY A 26 -16.47 0.64 2.76
CA GLY A 26 -16.00 0.57 4.13
C GLY A 26 -16.64 -0.58 4.94
N ALA A 27 -17.52 -1.39 4.34
CA ALA A 27 -18.19 -2.50 5.02
C ALA A 27 -17.21 -3.61 5.44
N ILE A 28 -16.23 -3.92 4.60
CA ILE A 28 -15.22 -4.96 4.89
C ILE A 28 -14.25 -4.49 5.97
N HIS A 29 -13.90 -3.19 5.99
CA HIS A 29 -13.01 -2.61 6.99
C HIS A 29 -13.56 -2.72 8.42
N THR A 30 -14.87 -2.60 8.62
CA THR A 30 -15.49 -2.72 9.96
C THR A 30 -15.24 -4.09 10.60
N TRP A 31 -15.25 -5.16 9.80
CA TRP A 31 -15.09 -6.54 10.28
C TRP A 31 -13.65 -7.05 10.21
N PHE A 32 -12.92 -6.71 9.16
CA PHE A 32 -11.62 -7.29 8.84
C PHE A 32 -10.46 -6.29 8.83
N GLY A 33 -10.68 -5.01 9.19
CA GLY A 33 -9.63 -3.98 9.21
C GLY A 33 -8.43 -4.32 10.11
N TRP A 34 -8.62 -5.15 11.14
CA TRP A 34 -7.56 -5.65 12.00
C TRP A 34 -6.48 -6.44 11.25
N MET A 35 -6.82 -7.05 10.10
CA MET A 35 -5.86 -7.82 9.29
C MET A 35 -4.77 -6.94 8.66
N ALA A 36 -5.05 -5.66 8.43
CA ALA A 36 -4.03 -4.69 8.01
C ALA A 36 -3.09 -4.34 9.19
N LYS A 37 -3.63 -4.26 10.40
CA LYS A 37 -2.90 -3.88 11.63
C LYS A 37 -1.97 -5.00 12.13
N ILE A 38 -2.21 -6.27 11.80
CA ILE A 38 -1.32 -7.40 12.15
C ILE A 38 -0.15 -7.59 11.17
N GLN A 39 0.00 -6.75 10.16
CA GLN A 39 1.16 -6.82 9.27
C GLN A 39 2.42 -6.37 9.99
N PHE A 40 3.53 -7.12 9.84
CA PHE A 40 4.72 -6.97 10.68
C PHE A 40 5.29 -5.54 10.70
N LEU A 41 5.59 -4.95 9.55
CA LEU A 41 6.16 -3.60 9.50
C LEU A 41 5.19 -2.51 9.97
N PRO A 42 3.92 -2.49 9.53
CA PRO A 42 2.90 -1.61 10.11
C PRO A 42 2.78 -1.72 11.63
N ALA A 43 2.76 -2.95 12.18
CA ALA A 43 2.68 -3.16 13.63
C ALA A 43 3.89 -2.61 14.39
N VAL A 44 5.10 -2.73 13.81
CA VAL A 44 6.33 -2.14 14.39
C VAL A 44 6.24 -0.62 14.42
N LEU A 45 5.83 0.02 13.33
CA LEU A 45 5.71 1.48 13.25
C LEU A 45 4.57 2.03 14.12
N ALA A 46 3.49 1.27 14.27
CA ALA A 46 2.39 1.60 15.18
C ALA A 46 2.74 1.37 16.65
N LEU A 47 3.96 0.89 16.96
CA LEU A 47 4.39 0.50 18.30
C LEU A 47 3.42 -0.49 18.98
N ASN A 48 2.78 -1.33 18.18
CA ASN A 48 1.86 -2.35 18.68
C ASN A 48 2.65 -3.56 19.20
N PHE A 49 3.16 -3.44 20.40
CA PHE A 49 4.02 -4.47 21.02
C PHE A 49 3.32 -5.83 21.11
N GLY A 50 2.01 -5.86 21.38
CA GLY A 50 1.26 -7.11 21.47
C GLY A 50 1.29 -7.92 20.17
N VAL A 51 1.04 -7.26 19.04
CA VAL A 51 1.10 -7.89 17.71
C VAL A 51 2.53 -8.30 17.37
N VAL A 52 3.51 -7.42 17.59
CA VAL A 52 4.91 -7.71 17.29
C VAL A 52 5.42 -8.91 18.11
N ILE A 53 5.16 -8.95 19.41
CA ILE A 53 5.51 -10.08 20.27
C ILE A 53 4.78 -11.34 19.80
N GLY A 54 3.49 -11.27 19.51
CA GLY A 54 2.72 -12.40 18.99
C GLY A 54 3.31 -12.97 17.68
N LEU A 55 3.72 -12.12 16.73
CA LEU A 55 4.35 -12.56 15.49
C LEU A 55 5.75 -13.13 15.70
N VAL A 56 6.53 -12.60 16.64
CA VAL A 56 7.83 -13.13 17.03
C VAL A 56 7.65 -14.51 17.67
N LEU A 57 6.74 -14.66 18.63
CA LEU A 57 6.43 -15.93 19.27
C LEU A 57 5.92 -16.96 18.26
N LEU A 58 5.03 -16.57 17.35
CA LEU A 58 4.56 -17.42 16.25
C LEU A 58 5.74 -17.91 15.40
N THR A 59 6.71 -17.03 15.11
CA THR A 59 7.90 -17.40 14.34
C THR A 59 8.83 -18.31 15.11
N LEU A 60 9.01 -18.09 16.40
CA LEU A 60 9.81 -18.95 17.27
C LEU A 60 9.16 -20.32 17.50
N LEU A 61 7.83 -20.40 17.50
CA LEU A 61 7.12 -21.66 17.63
C LEU A 61 7.08 -22.45 16.31
N MET A 62 6.66 -21.81 15.22
CA MET A 62 6.32 -22.48 13.98
C MET A 62 7.23 -22.12 12.78
N GLY A 63 8.27 -21.31 12.97
CA GLY A 63 9.08 -20.79 11.88
C GLY A 63 8.35 -19.68 11.08
N ARG A 64 8.81 -19.39 9.87
CA ARG A 64 8.32 -18.24 9.03
C ARG A 64 6.91 -18.48 8.43
N ILE A 65 5.97 -18.96 9.25
CA ILE A 65 4.59 -19.19 8.80
C ILE A 65 3.88 -17.90 8.40
N TYR A 66 4.22 -16.77 9.04
CA TYR A 66 3.76 -15.44 8.64
C TYR A 66 3.92 -15.19 7.15
N CYS A 67 5.09 -15.49 6.58
CA CYS A 67 5.36 -15.26 5.16
C CYS A 67 4.56 -16.16 4.22
N SER A 68 4.03 -17.27 4.70
CA SER A 68 3.29 -18.23 3.87
C SER A 68 1.77 -18.21 4.06
N VAL A 69 1.27 -17.50 5.08
CA VAL A 69 -0.16 -17.44 5.40
C VAL A 69 -0.63 -15.99 5.49
N ILE A 70 0.02 -15.15 6.34
CA ILE A 70 -0.49 -13.82 6.68
C ILE A 70 -0.05 -12.76 5.66
N CYS A 71 1.19 -12.84 5.17
CA CYS A 71 1.73 -11.85 4.25
C CYS A 71 1.14 -11.97 2.83
N PRO A 72 0.36 -10.99 2.34
CA PRO A 72 -0.30 -11.09 1.03
C PRO A 72 0.71 -11.15 -0.13
N LEU A 73 1.83 -10.41 -0.06
CA LEU A 73 2.87 -10.48 -1.09
C LEU A 73 3.51 -11.87 -1.16
N GLY A 74 3.62 -12.55 -0.02
CA GLY A 74 4.11 -13.91 0.03
C GLY A 74 3.18 -14.88 -0.68
N VAL A 75 1.87 -14.78 -0.47
CA VAL A 75 0.88 -15.61 -1.14
C VAL A 75 0.83 -15.30 -2.64
N LEU A 76 0.92 -14.01 -3.03
CA LEU A 76 1.00 -13.61 -4.44
C LEU A 76 2.18 -14.27 -5.18
N GLN A 77 3.37 -14.34 -4.54
CA GLN A 77 4.52 -15.06 -5.10
C GLN A 77 4.24 -16.57 -5.24
N ASP A 78 3.47 -17.18 -4.32
CA ASP A 78 3.07 -18.57 -4.45
C ASP A 78 2.16 -18.80 -5.66
N ILE A 79 1.25 -17.85 -5.95
CA ILE A 79 0.39 -17.88 -7.13
C ILE A 79 1.23 -17.80 -8.41
N PHE A 80 2.15 -16.84 -8.49
CA PHE A 80 3.04 -16.70 -9.66
C PHE A 80 3.95 -17.92 -9.84
N GLY A 81 4.48 -18.47 -8.74
CA GLY A 81 5.26 -19.71 -8.76
C GLY A 81 4.45 -20.92 -9.20
N TRP A 82 3.16 -20.99 -8.90
CA TRP A 82 2.26 -22.03 -9.38
C TRP A 82 2.08 -21.95 -10.91
N PHE A 83 1.90 -20.75 -11.47
CA PHE A 83 1.87 -20.56 -12.93
C PHE A 83 3.20 -20.99 -13.58
N GLY A 84 4.35 -20.62 -13.00
CA GLY A 84 5.65 -21.04 -13.47
C GLY A 84 5.83 -22.54 -13.47
N LYS A 85 5.30 -23.23 -12.45
CA LYS A 85 5.31 -24.69 -12.35
C LYS A 85 4.41 -25.34 -13.40
N LYS A 86 3.20 -24.80 -13.61
CA LYS A 86 2.26 -25.29 -14.63
C LYS A 86 2.86 -25.16 -16.04
N ALA A 87 3.56 -24.06 -16.29
CA ALA A 87 4.28 -23.83 -17.56
C ALA A 87 5.60 -24.62 -17.68
N LYS A 88 5.98 -25.47 -16.70
CA LYS A 88 7.25 -26.22 -16.64
C LYS A 88 8.51 -25.37 -16.79
N LYS A 89 8.44 -24.06 -16.48
CA LYS A 89 9.52 -23.07 -16.59
C LYS A 89 10.19 -22.74 -15.26
N ASN A 90 9.72 -23.29 -14.14
CA ASN A 90 10.31 -23.10 -12.83
C ASN A 90 11.65 -23.86 -12.70
N ARG A 91 12.62 -23.21 -12.02
CA ARG A 91 13.98 -23.75 -11.81
C ARG A 91 14.27 -23.87 -10.31
N TYR A 92 13.43 -24.61 -9.58
CA TYR A 92 13.64 -24.82 -8.15
C TYR A 92 14.81 -25.78 -7.92
N THR A 93 15.92 -25.22 -7.46
CA THR A 93 17.11 -25.96 -7.04
C THR A 93 17.65 -25.30 -5.79
N TYR A 94 18.45 -26.04 -5.03
CA TYR A 94 19.17 -25.42 -3.92
C TYR A 94 20.08 -24.31 -4.43
N SER A 95 20.05 -23.16 -3.78
CA SER A 95 20.95 -22.04 -4.03
C SER A 95 21.61 -21.59 -2.73
N LYS A 96 22.84 -21.10 -2.80
CA LYS A 96 23.49 -20.49 -1.63
C LYS A 96 22.74 -19.22 -1.22
N PRO A 97 22.60 -18.93 0.09
CA PRO A 97 21.94 -17.72 0.55
C PRO A 97 22.72 -16.46 0.17
N LEU A 98 22.07 -15.46 -0.39
CA LEU A 98 22.63 -14.14 -0.63
C LEU A 98 22.59 -13.30 0.66
N SER A 99 23.35 -13.74 1.68
CA SER A 99 23.30 -13.16 3.02
C SER A 99 23.68 -11.68 3.03
N ILE A 100 24.69 -11.28 2.27
CA ILE A 100 25.13 -9.87 2.19
C ILE A 100 23.97 -8.99 1.69
N LEU A 101 23.31 -9.35 0.57
CA LEU A 101 22.19 -8.59 0.03
C LEU A 101 21.05 -8.46 1.04
N ARG A 102 20.72 -9.55 1.76
CA ARG A 102 19.66 -9.57 2.79
C ARG A 102 19.92 -8.57 3.89
N TYR A 103 21.14 -8.56 4.43
CA TYR A 103 21.50 -7.66 5.54
C TYR A 103 21.69 -6.22 5.07
N VAL A 104 22.19 -6.00 3.85
CA VAL A 104 22.25 -4.66 3.24
C VAL A 104 20.85 -4.08 3.08
N MET A 105 19.89 -4.85 2.54
CA MET A 105 18.50 -4.38 2.39
C MET A 105 17.82 -4.10 3.75
N LEU A 106 18.14 -4.90 4.76
CA LEU A 106 17.66 -4.63 6.11
C LEU A 106 18.33 -3.36 6.69
N GLY A 107 19.63 -3.18 6.48
CA GLY A 107 20.37 -1.98 6.91
C GLY A 107 19.83 -0.72 6.25
N VAL A 108 19.56 -0.76 4.93
CA VAL A 108 18.93 0.35 4.19
C VAL A 108 17.57 0.70 4.80
N LEU A 109 16.73 -0.29 5.12
CA LEU A 109 15.46 -0.02 5.78
C LEU A 109 15.65 0.65 7.14
N VAL A 110 16.54 0.12 7.99
CA VAL A 110 16.78 0.67 9.34
C VAL A 110 17.30 2.09 9.27
N VAL A 111 18.30 2.34 8.41
CA VAL A 111 18.85 3.69 8.20
C VAL A 111 17.78 4.65 7.67
N ALA A 112 16.98 4.21 6.70
CA ALA A 112 15.88 5.03 6.16
C ALA A 112 14.83 5.37 7.23
N LEU A 113 14.47 4.42 8.10
CA LEU A 113 13.54 4.67 9.21
C LEU A 113 14.11 5.63 10.25
N VAL A 114 15.38 5.47 10.63
CA VAL A 114 16.05 6.36 11.60
C VAL A 114 16.23 7.76 11.04
N ALA A 115 16.57 7.88 9.76
CA ALA A 115 16.70 9.17 9.06
C ALA A 115 15.35 9.83 8.75
N GLY A 116 14.22 9.16 8.99
CA GLY A 116 12.87 9.68 8.68
C GLY A 116 12.44 9.56 7.22
N PHE A 117 13.22 8.89 6.36
CA PHE A 117 12.89 8.64 4.95
C PHE A 117 12.14 7.32 4.76
N THR A 118 10.94 7.22 5.35
CA THR A 118 10.14 5.97 5.26
C THR A 118 9.70 5.63 3.85
N SER A 119 9.71 6.59 2.91
CA SER A 119 9.41 6.39 1.49
C SER A 119 10.27 5.29 0.85
N ILE A 120 11.59 5.24 1.19
CA ILE A 120 12.50 4.18 0.71
C ILE A 120 12.09 2.83 1.30
N GLY A 121 11.78 2.81 2.61
CA GLY A 121 11.26 1.62 3.28
C GLY A 121 9.96 1.12 2.66
N ALA A 122 9.09 2.04 2.27
CA ALA A 122 7.82 1.75 1.62
C ALA A 122 7.97 1.02 0.27
N LEU A 123 9.03 1.32 -0.49
CA LEU A 123 9.27 0.65 -1.78
C LEU A 123 9.58 -0.84 -1.60
N ILE A 124 10.34 -1.19 -0.55
CA ILE A 124 10.79 -2.57 -0.29
C ILE A 124 9.92 -3.33 0.73
N ALA A 125 9.00 -2.64 1.40
CA ALA A 125 8.09 -3.28 2.36
C ALA A 125 7.06 -4.16 1.65
N PRO A 126 6.86 -5.42 2.10
CA PRO A 126 6.01 -6.36 1.38
C PRO A 126 4.54 -5.96 1.39
N TYR A 127 4.02 -5.43 2.49
CA TYR A 127 2.64 -4.98 2.58
C TYR A 127 2.37 -3.75 1.70
N SER A 128 3.29 -2.78 1.69
CA SER A 128 3.18 -1.59 0.86
C SER A 128 3.28 -1.90 -0.64
N ALA A 129 4.19 -2.80 -1.01
CA ALA A 129 4.32 -3.28 -2.39
C ALA A 129 3.01 -3.95 -2.86
N PHE A 130 2.41 -4.81 -2.02
CA PHE A 130 1.13 -5.43 -2.32
C PHE A 130 0.00 -4.40 -2.42
N GLY A 131 -0.08 -3.46 -1.47
CA GLY A 131 -1.11 -2.41 -1.46
C GLY A 131 -1.08 -1.55 -2.72
N ARG A 132 0.10 -1.15 -3.18
CA ARG A 132 0.26 -0.42 -4.46
C ARG A 132 -0.23 -1.22 -5.66
N ILE A 133 0.11 -2.52 -5.72
CA ILE A 133 -0.37 -3.42 -6.79
C ILE A 133 -1.90 -3.53 -6.72
N ALA A 134 -2.47 -3.80 -5.55
CA ALA A 134 -3.90 -3.97 -5.38
C ALA A 134 -4.68 -2.68 -5.71
N SER A 135 -4.24 -1.53 -5.18
CA SER A 135 -4.91 -0.25 -5.41
C SER A 135 -4.78 0.28 -6.84
N THR A 136 -3.70 -0.10 -7.57
CA THR A 136 -3.45 0.40 -8.93
C THR A 136 -4.06 -0.51 -10.00
N PHE A 137 -4.02 -1.82 -9.81
CA PHE A 137 -4.48 -2.77 -10.84
C PHE A 137 -5.77 -3.48 -10.49
N LEU A 138 -5.93 -3.93 -9.22
CA LEU A 138 -7.11 -4.72 -8.86
C LEU A 138 -8.32 -3.82 -8.54
N ALA A 139 -8.14 -2.68 -7.88
CA ALA A 139 -9.22 -1.79 -7.53
C ALA A 139 -9.96 -1.23 -8.75
N PRO A 140 -9.29 -0.72 -9.83
CA PRO A 140 -10.01 -0.28 -11.02
C PRO A 140 -10.79 -1.40 -11.70
N VAL A 141 -10.23 -2.62 -11.77
CA VAL A 141 -10.93 -3.78 -12.35
C VAL A 141 -12.17 -4.14 -11.56
N TYR A 142 -12.08 -4.12 -10.22
CA TYR A 142 -13.21 -4.36 -9.34
C TYR A 142 -14.30 -3.26 -9.50
N GLN A 143 -13.90 -1.99 -9.57
CA GLN A 143 -14.80 -0.86 -9.80
C GLN A 143 -15.47 -0.93 -11.18
N MET A 144 -14.74 -1.35 -12.24
CA MET A 144 -15.34 -1.61 -13.56
C MET A 144 -16.41 -2.71 -13.49
N GLY A 145 -16.11 -3.80 -12.77
CA GLY A 145 -17.08 -4.87 -12.54
C GLY A 145 -18.33 -4.39 -11.78
N ASN A 146 -18.14 -3.56 -10.74
CA ASN A 146 -19.23 -2.94 -10.00
C ASN A 146 -20.09 -2.02 -10.92
N ASN A 147 -19.44 -1.21 -11.76
CA ASN A 147 -20.16 -0.31 -12.67
C ASN A 147 -20.96 -1.06 -13.73
N LEU A 148 -20.46 -2.20 -14.20
CA LEU A 148 -21.24 -3.10 -15.08
C LEU A 148 -22.47 -3.66 -14.36
N LEU A 149 -22.31 -4.08 -13.09
CA LEU A 149 -23.43 -4.55 -12.28
C LEU A 149 -24.42 -3.42 -11.97
N ALA A 150 -23.94 -2.20 -11.71
CA ALA A 150 -24.78 -1.04 -11.48
C ALA A 150 -25.64 -0.73 -12.75
N SER A 151 -25.01 -0.68 -13.93
CA SER A 151 -25.73 -0.47 -15.19
C SER A 151 -26.76 -1.56 -15.50
N TRP A 152 -26.42 -2.81 -15.18
CA TRP A 152 -27.37 -3.92 -15.33
C TRP A 152 -28.52 -3.84 -14.33
N ALA A 153 -28.25 -3.48 -13.05
CA ALA A 153 -29.26 -3.30 -12.03
C ALA A 153 -30.20 -2.13 -12.37
N GLU A 154 -29.67 -1.01 -12.85
CA GLU A 154 -30.45 0.14 -13.33
C GLU A 154 -31.40 -0.26 -14.48
N SER A 155 -30.99 -1.15 -15.38
CA SER A 155 -31.86 -1.66 -16.46
C SER A 155 -33.03 -2.53 -15.94
N MET A 156 -32.97 -2.96 -14.68
CA MET A 156 -34.01 -3.72 -13.96
C MET A 156 -34.74 -2.87 -12.91
N ASP A 157 -34.63 -1.54 -12.97
CA ASP A 157 -35.16 -0.58 -11.99
C ASP A 157 -34.68 -0.84 -10.53
N SER A 158 -33.50 -1.45 -10.38
CA SER A 158 -32.91 -1.73 -9.07
C SER A 158 -31.68 -0.82 -8.83
N TYR A 159 -31.67 -0.12 -7.69
CA TYR A 159 -30.58 0.76 -7.26
C TYR A 159 -29.72 0.14 -6.16
N ALA A 160 -29.63 -1.20 -6.11
CA ALA A 160 -28.79 -1.92 -5.15
C ALA A 160 -27.29 -1.68 -5.34
N PHE A 161 -26.86 -1.35 -6.55
CA PHE A 161 -25.49 -0.99 -6.89
C PHE A 161 -25.46 0.42 -7.45
N TYR A 162 -24.39 1.18 -7.10
CA TYR A 162 -24.17 2.52 -7.62
C TYR A 162 -22.87 2.60 -8.39
N SER A 163 -22.82 3.43 -9.42
CA SER A 163 -21.63 3.65 -10.23
C SER A 163 -20.56 4.43 -9.44
N VAL A 164 -19.32 4.05 -9.61
CA VAL A 164 -18.16 4.67 -8.97
C VAL A 164 -17.21 5.22 -10.02
N ASP A 165 -16.77 6.46 -9.87
CA ASP A 165 -15.80 7.06 -10.77
C ASP A 165 -14.43 6.38 -10.67
N ILE A 166 -13.95 5.86 -11.80
CA ILE A 166 -12.64 5.23 -11.93
C ILE A 166 -11.65 6.27 -12.41
N TRP A 167 -10.60 6.50 -11.64
CA TRP A 167 -9.58 7.48 -11.99
C TRP A 167 -8.15 6.98 -11.78
N TRP A 168 -7.25 7.56 -12.55
CA TRP A 168 -5.82 7.27 -12.45
C TRP A 168 -5.20 8.06 -11.30
N LYS A 169 -4.66 7.36 -10.32
CA LYS A 169 -4.07 7.96 -9.11
C LYS A 169 -2.76 8.71 -9.36
N GLY A 170 -2.11 8.48 -10.51
CA GLY A 170 -0.88 9.16 -10.95
C GLY A 170 -0.01 8.26 -11.82
N GLY A 171 0.68 8.85 -12.80
CA GLY A 171 1.56 8.13 -13.74
C GLY A 171 2.75 7.48 -13.04
N ILE A 172 3.39 8.19 -12.11
CA ILE A 172 4.55 7.67 -11.34
C ILE A 172 4.14 6.46 -10.51
N THR A 173 3.00 6.53 -9.82
CA THR A 173 2.47 5.41 -9.04
C THR A 173 2.22 4.17 -9.89
N PHE A 174 1.65 4.37 -11.06
CA PHE A 174 1.39 3.28 -12.01
C PHE A 174 2.70 2.61 -12.46
N VAL A 175 3.71 3.41 -12.85
CA VAL A 175 5.01 2.87 -13.28
C VAL A 175 5.68 2.09 -12.16
N VAL A 176 5.72 2.63 -10.94
CA VAL A 176 6.32 1.94 -9.78
C VAL A 176 5.57 0.65 -9.45
N ALA A 177 4.24 0.66 -9.47
CA ALA A 177 3.43 -0.53 -9.23
C ALA A 177 3.65 -1.58 -10.33
N LEU A 178 3.72 -1.17 -11.61
CA LEU A 178 3.98 -2.04 -12.75
C LEU A 178 5.37 -2.69 -12.66
N VAL A 179 6.41 -1.88 -12.43
CA VAL A 179 7.79 -2.38 -12.28
C VAL A 179 7.86 -3.38 -11.12
N THR A 180 7.23 -3.06 -9.99
CA THR A 180 7.16 -3.95 -8.82
C THR A 180 6.46 -5.27 -9.17
N LEU A 181 5.31 -5.20 -9.84
CA LEU A 181 4.53 -6.38 -10.25
C LEU A 181 5.32 -7.26 -11.22
N VAL A 182 5.92 -6.67 -12.25
CA VAL A 182 6.72 -7.40 -13.26
C VAL A 182 7.95 -8.05 -12.61
N ALA A 183 8.67 -7.31 -11.77
CA ALA A 183 9.83 -7.84 -11.05
C ALA A 183 9.43 -9.03 -10.16
N LEU A 184 8.35 -8.89 -9.38
CA LEU A 184 7.82 -9.98 -8.54
C LEU A 184 7.37 -11.17 -9.39
N PHE A 185 6.68 -10.93 -10.51
CA PHE A 185 6.24 -11.98 -11.42
C PHE A 185 7.43 -12.77 -11.98
N VAL A 186 8.43 -12.09 -12.55
CA VAL A 186 9.61 -12.73 -13.13
C VAL A 186 10.39 -13.54 -12.09
N LEU A 187 10.64 -12.96 -10.92
CA LEU A 187 11.36 -13.62 -9.84
C LEU A 187 10.60 -14.84 -9.30
N ALA A 188 9.29 -14.70 -9.09
CA ALA A 188 8.48 -15.77 -8.53
C ALA A 188 8.16 -16.87 -9.56
N PHE A 189 7.95 -16.52 -10.82
CA PHE A 189 7.66 -17.45 -11.91
C PHE A 189 8.80 -18.45 -12.13
N LYS A 190 10.06 -17.95 -12.10
CA LYS A 190 11.25 -18.79 -12.30
C LYS A 190 11.75 -19.45 -11.01
N ASN A 191 11.92 -18.66 -9.94
CA ASN A 191 12.67 -19.05 -8.76
C ASN A 191 11.83 -19.06 -7.46
N GLY A 192 10.51 -18.86 -7.53
CA GLY A 192 9.62 -18.91 -6.39
C GLY A 192 9.77 -17.72 -5.42
N ARG A 193 10.15 -18.01 -4.18
CA ARG A 193 10.20 -17.04 -3.07
C ARG A 193 11.47 -16.20 -3.01
N THR A 194 12.08 -15.88 -4.16
CA THR A 194 13.36 -15.14 -4.20
C THR A 194 13.26 -13.78 -3.54
N TYR A 195 12.23 -12.99 -3.85
CA TYR A 195 12.05 -11.67 -3.21
C TYR A 195 12.00 -11.76 -1.68
N CYS A 196 11.22 -12.69 -1.12
CA CYS A 196 11.12 -12.88 0.33
C CYS A 196 12.43 -13.33 0.98
N ASN A 197 13.33 -13.96 0.23
CA ASN A 197 14.57 -14.54 0.73
C ASN A 197 15.81 -13.69 0.43
N THR A 198 15.69 -12.61 -0.36
CA THR A 198 16.84 -11.77 -0.76
C THR A 198 16.62 -10.29 -0.47
N ILE A 199 15.46 -9.75 -0.83
CA ILE A 199 15.18 -8.31 -0.79
C ILE A 199 14.35 -7.93 0.43
N CYS A 200 13.35 -8.74 0.79
CA CYS A 200 12.36 -8.41 1.82
C CYS A 200 12.99 -8.28 3.23
N PRO A 201 12.97 -7.10 3.86
CA PRO A 201 13.56 -6.90 5.19
C PRO A 201 12.80 -7.66 6.28
N VAL A 202 11.46 -7.72 6.21
CA VAL A 202 10.64 -8.55 7.12
C VAL A 202 11.03 -10.02 7.00
N GLY A 203 11.26 -10.50 5.77
CA GLY A 203 11.74 -11.85 5.52
C GLY A 203 13.13 -12.11 6.12
N THR A 204 13.98 -11.09 6.22
CA THR A 204 15.32 -11.20 6.84
C THR A 204 15.21 -11.30 8.34
N VAL A 205 14.44 -10.43 9.00
CA VAL A 205 14.23 -10.47 10.47
C VAL A 205 13.59 -11.78 10.90
N LEU A 206 12.45 -12.16 10.30
CA LEU A 206 11.79 -13.41 10.64
C LEU A 206 12.62 -14.63 10.24
N GLY A 207 13.47 -14.52 9.21
CA GLY A 207 14.42 -15.55 8.81
C GLY A 207 15.50 -15.80 9.85
N PHE A 208 16.00 -14.75 10.49
CA PHE A 208 16.94 -14.87 11.62
C PHE A 208 16.28 -15.61 12.77
N LEU A 209 15.09 -15.19 13.20
CA LEU A 209 14.35 -15.81 14.30
C LEU A 209 14.00 -17.29 14.02
N SER A 210 13.64 -17.63 12.78
CA SER A 210 13.21 -18.99 12.43
C SER A 210 14.34 -20.02 12.50
N ARG A 211 15.61 -19.62 12.59
CA ARG A 211 16.72 -20.52 12.91
C ARG A 211 16.56 -21.16 14.29
N TYR A 212 15.91 -20.48 15.20
CA TYR A 212 15.68 -20.89 16.57
C TYR A 212 14.28 -21.48 16.79
N SER A 213 13.47 -21.66 15.72
CA SER A 213 12.09 -22.14 15.85
C SER A 213 12.03 -23.52 16.51
N TYR A 214 10.98 -23.70 17.33
CA TYR A 214 10.73 -24.96 18.05
C TYR A 214 10.31 -26.08 17.09
N LEU A 215 9.38 -25.81 16.19
CA LEU A 215 8.93 -26.75 15.16
C LEU A 215 9.71 -26.52 13.86
N LYS A 216 10.27 -27.59 13.29
CA LYS A 216 11.06 -27.55 12.05
C LYS A 216 10.76 -28.71 11.13
N PRO A 217 10.79 -28.54 9.79
CA PRO A 217 10.87 -29.66 8.88
C PRO A 217 12.27 -30.28 8.97
N VAL A 218 12.36 -31.58 9.23
CA VAL A 218 13.62 -32.32 9.38
C VAL A 218 13.64 -33.50 8.39
N ILE A 219 14.80 -33.74 7.80
CA ILE A 219 15.04 -34.87 6.90
C ILE A 219 15.62 -36.02 7.71
N ASP A 220 14.91 -37.13 7.76
CA ASP A 220 15.39 -38.39 8.33
C ASP A 220 16.32 -39.08 7.32
N THR A 221 17.59 -39.10 7.61
CA THR A 221 18.62 -39.65 6.73
C THR A 221 18.50 -41.14 6.53
N THR A 222 17.92 -41.88 7.50
CA THR A 222 17.73 -43.32 7.41
C THR A 222 16.67 -43.72 6.39
N LYS A 223 15.69 -42.85 6.15
CA LYS A 223 14.59 -43.06 5.19
C LYS A 223 14.80 -42.35 3.86
N CYS A 224 15.78 -41.44 3.80
CA CYS A 224 16.01 -40.61 2.63
C CYS A 224 16.89 -41.35 1.59
N ASN A 225 16.34 -41.57 0.40
CA ASN A 225 17.07 -42.17 -0.72
C ASN A 225 17.78 -41.15 -1.63
N GLY A 226 17.86 -39.87 -1.25
CA GLY A 226 18.56 -38.84 -2.02
C GLY A 226 17.90 -38.40 -3.34
N CYS A 227 16.64 -38.80 -3.62
CA CYS A 227 15.96 -38.54 -4.92
C CYS A 227 15.79 -37.06 -5.32
N GLY A 228 16.02 -36.10 -4.42
CA GLY A 228 15.98 -34.66 -4.66
C GLY A 228 14.59 -34.09 -4.96
N LEU A 229 13.49 -34.86 -4.83
CA LEU A 229 12.13 -34.34 -5.08
C LEU A 229 11.75 -33.19 -4.17
N CYS A 230 12.20 -33.20 -2.93
CA CYS A 230 11.98 -32.11 -1.96
C CYS A 230 12.65 -30.80 -2.41
N ALA A 231 13.90 -30.86 -2.90
CA ALA A 231 14.63 -29.69 -3.41
C ALA A 231 13.99 -29.15 -4.68
N ARG A 232 13.60 -30.00 -5.63
CA ARG A 232 12.93 -29.63 -6.90
C ARG A 232 11.53 -29.04 -6.71
N ASN A 233 10.91 -29.24 -5.56
CA ASN A 233 9.60 -28.66 -5.21
C ASN A 233 9.71 -27.55 -4.16
N CYS A 234 10.92 -27.21 -3.72
CA CYS A 234 11.14 -26.16 -2.72
C CYS A 234 11.14 -24.78 -3.36
N LYS A 235 10.02 -24.06 -3.30
CA LYS A 235 9.88 -22.68 -3.79
C LYS A 235 10.75 -21.65 -3.05
N ALA A 236 11.33 -22.00 -1.90
CA ALA A 236 12.27 -21.18 -1.15
C ALA A 236 13.75 -21.49 -1.49
N SER A 237 14.00 -22.53 -2.32
CA SER A 237 15.34 -22.98 -2.72
C SER A 237 16.30 -23.21 -1.55
N CYS A 238 15.76 -23.69 -0.41
CA CYS A 238 16.47 -23.79 0.86
C CYS A 238 16.83 -25.24 1.26
N ILE A 239 16.51 -26.24 0.43
CA ILE A 239 16.77 -27.66 0.72
C ILE A 239 17.95 -28.15 -0.10
N ASP A 240 19.02 -28.54 0.58
CA ASP A 240 20.13 -29.26 -0.01
C ASP A 240 19.90 -30.77 0.16
N SER A 241 19.48 -31.41 -0.93
CA SER A 241 19.18 -32.84 -0.91
C SER A 241 20.42 -33.72 -0.90
N LYS A 242 21.60 -33.20 -1.30
CA LYS A 242 22.85 -33.92 -1.27
C LYS A 242 23.40 -34.06 0.14
N ASN A 243 23.33 -32.94 0.90
CA ASN A 243 23.81 -32.89 2.27
C ASN A 243 22.70 -33.10 3.31
N HIS A 244 21.48 -33.47 2.88
CA HIS A 244 20.30 -33.65 3.74
C HIS A 244 20.02 -32.44 4.67
N ALA A 245 20.37 -31.23 4.23
CA ALA A 245 20.31 -30.00 5.02
C ALA A 245 19.19 -29.08 4.57
N ILE A 246 18.56 -28.40 5.53
CA ILE A 246 17.55 -27.36 5.28
C ILE A 246 18.02 -26.04 5.89
N ASP A 247 18.13 -24.99 5.05
CA ASP A 247 18.38 -23.65 5.54
C ASP A 247 17.11 -23.02 6.12
N TYR A 248 16.97 -23.09 7.43
CA TYR A 248 15.80 -22.58 8.14
C TYR A 248 15.67 -21.06 8.06
N SER A 249 16.75 -20.33 7.78
CA SER A 249 16.66 -18.87 7.60
C SER A 249 15.86 -18.48 6.35
N ARG A 250 15.72 -19.37 5.38
CA ARG A 250 14.97 -19.18 4.12
C ARG A 250 13.70 -20.00 4.04
N CYS A 251 13.57 -21.04 4.87
CA CYS A 251 12.38 -21.87 4.89
C CYS A 251 11.15 -21.08 5.33
N VAL A 252 10.12 -21.03 4.47
CA VAL A 252 8.84 -20.32 4.73
C VAL A 252 7.77 -21.25 5.28
N VAL A 253 8.13 -22.45 5.71
CA VAL A 253 7.23 -23.46 6.29
C VAL A 253 6.00 -23.71 5.40
N CYS A 254 6.22 -23.82 4.09
CA CYS A 254 5.14 -24.12 3.14
C CYS A 254 4.68 -25.58 3.18
N LEU A 255 5.48 -26.48 3.75
CA LEU A 255 5.26 -27.91 3.94
C LEU A 255 5.09 -28.71 2.63
N ASP A 256 5.31 -28.09 1.47
CA ASP A 256 5.19 -28.77 0.16
C ASP A 256 6.24 -29.90 -0.01
N CYS A 257 7.39 -29.80 0.70
CA CYS A 257 8.42 -30.84 0.69
C CYS A 257 7.96 -32.12 1.39
N ILE A 258 7.11 -32.02 2.41
CA ILE A 258 6.54 -33.16 3.13
C ILE A 258 5.57 -33.91 2.23
N ASP A 259 4.65 -33.20 1.56
CA ASP A 259 3.68 -33.80 0.65
C ASP A 259 4.32 -34.49 -0.56
N LYS A 260 5.52 -34.04 -0.97
CA LYS A 260 6.24 -34.57 -2.13
C LYS A 260 7.23 -35.68 -1.78
N CYS A 261 7.50 -35.92 -0.50
CA CYS A 261 8.40 -36.98 -0.07
C CYS A 261 7.69 -38.34 -0.07
N ARG A 262 7.92 -39.14 -1.11
CA ARG A 262 7.32 -40.48 -1.23
C ARG A 262 7.76 -41.45 -0.13
N GLN A 263 8.96 -41.27 0.41
CA GLN A 263 9.53 -42.10 1.47
C GLN A 263 9.09 -41.70 2.89
N GLY A 264 8.32 -40.60 3.02
CA GLY A 264 7.96 -40.05 4.33
C GLY A 264 9.15 -39.64 5.19
N ALA A 265 10.31 -39.37 4.55
CA ALA A 265 11.56 -39.00 5.24
C ALA A 265 11.57 -37.57 5.78
N ILE A 266 10.61 -36.70 5.39
CA ILE A 266 10.54 -35.35 5.89
C ILE A 266 9.34 -35.23 6.82
N LYS A 267 9.62 -34.79 8.07
CA LYS A 267 8.60 -34.58 9.09
C LYS A 267 8.72 -33.22 9.70
N TYR A 268 7.60 -32.62 10.12
CA TYR A 268 7.57 -31.36 10.87
C TYR A 268 7.49 -31.68 12.35
N VAL A 269 8.62 -31.57 13.06
CA VAL A 269 8.81 -32.08 14.42
C VAL A 269 9.46 -31.04 15.34
N PRO A 270 9.34 -31.18 16.68
CA PRO A 270 10.06 -30.37 17.65
C PRO A 270 11.57 -30.47 17.50
N ARG A 271 12.29 -29.39 17.84
CA ARG A 271 13.74 -29.28 17.74
C ARG A 271 14.49 -30.38 18.49
N ALA A 272 14.00 -30.81 19.66
CA ALA A 272 14.61 -31.88 20.44
C ALA A 272 14.74 -33.21 19.68
N LYS A 273 13.76 -33.52 18.82
CA LYS A 273 13.82 -34.72 17.95
C LYS A 273 14.66 -34.52 16.68
N ALA A 274 15.04 -33.24 16.38
CA ALA A 274 15.87 -32.91 15.22
C ALA A 274 17.36 -33.14 15.47
N SER A 275 17.82 -33.08 16.74
CA SER A 275 19.23 -33.23 17.11
C SER A 275 19.77 -34.63 16.97
N GLN A 276 18.89 -35.64 16.86
CA GLN A 276 19.29 -37.06 16.75
C GLN A 276 19.62 -37.50 15.31
N SER A 277 19.44 -36.64 14.31
CA SER A 277 19.57 -36.99 12.89
C SER A 277 20.51 -36.11 12.05
N ALA A 278 21.42 -35.36 12.67
CA ALA A 278 22.33 -34.45 11.95
C ALA A 278 23.78 -34.97 11.97
N PRO A 279 24.44 -35.16 10.83
CA PRO A 279 25.90 -35.26 10.76
C PRO A 279 26.53 -33.88 10.89
N SER A 280 27.51 -33.78 11.76
CA SER A 280 28.41 -32.65 11.91
C SER A 280 29.29 -32.45 10.69
N GLY A 281 29.29 -31.25 10.12
CA GLY A 281 30.24 -30.86 9.08
C GLY A 281 29.72 -29.79 8.13
N ALA A 282 30.03 -28.54 8.40
CA ALA A 282 29.96 -27.47 7.42
C ALA A 282 31.21 -26.62 7.48
N SER A 283 32.13 -26.90 6.55
CA SER A 283 33.25 -26.02 6.22
C SER A 283 32.76 -24.84 5.39
N ALA A 284 33.21 -23.64 5.77
CA ALA A 284 33.04 -22.41 5.01
C ALA A 284 34.01 -22.39 3.83
N ASP A 285 33.51 -22.15 2.65
CA ASP A 285 34.35 -21.82 1.53
C ASP A 285 33.91 -20.52 0.83
N LYS A 286 34.89 -19.68 0.54
CA LYS A 286 34.79 -18.39 -0.11
C LYS A 286 34.79 -18.58 -1.62
N GLY A 287 33.87 -17.97 -2.31
CA GLY A 287 33.85 -17.91 -3.78
C GLY A 287 33.27 -16.60 -4.31
N ARG A 288 34.16 -15.72 -4.75
CA ARG A 288 33.90 -14.46 -5.47
C ARG A 288 33.45 -14.71 -6.91
N ARG A 289 32.74 -13.72 -7.43
CA ARG A 289 32.49 -13.35 -8.84
C ARG A 289 31.24 -13.94 -9.49
N ALA A 290 30.30 -13.05 -9.76
CA ALA A 290 29.95 -12.51 -11.06
C ALA A 290 28.77 -11.53 -10.91
N PHE A 291 29.15 -10.28 -10.95
CA PHE A 291 28.25 -9.17 -11.21
C PHE A 291 28.54 -8.76 -12.65
N ILE A 292 27.57 -8.69 -13.55
CA ILE A 292 27.54 -7.78 -14.72
C ILE A 292 26.20 -7.98 -15.45
N ALA A 293 25.62 -6.82 -15.75
CA ALA A 293 24.79 -6.46 -16.88
C ALA A 293 23.30 -6.82 -16.90
N GLY A 294 22.54 -5.79 -16.94
CA GLY A 294 21.11 -5.79 -17.27
C GLY A 294 20.45 -4.43 -17.15
N THR A 295 21.17 -3.34 -17.40
CA THR A 295 20.58 -2.05 -17.74
C THR A 295 20.20 -2.09 -19.21
N ALA A 296 18.96 -1.94 -19.53
CA ALA A 296 18.41 -1.17 -20.63
C ALA A 296 16.99 -1.57 -20.95
N MET A 297 16.23 -0.58 -21.10
CA MET A 297 15.07 -0.29 -21.92
C MET A 297 13.81 -0.03 -21.13
N VAL A 298 13.75 1.22 -20.68
CA VAL A 298 12.48 1.91 -20.54
C VAL A 298 12.22 2.58 -21.88
N ALA A 299 11.53 1.88 -22.76
CA ALA A 299 10.90 2.50 -23.92
C ALA A 299 9.57 3.09 -23.46
N GLY A 300 9.45 4.41 -23.54
CA GLY A 300 8.23 5.14 -23.24
C GLY A 300 7.09 4.72 -24.16
N ALA A 301 6.03 4.21 -23.57
CA ALA A 301 4.73 4.22 -24.16
C ALA A 301 4.02 5.48 -23.68
N SER A 302 4.12 6.55 -24.43
CA SER A 302 3.20 7.67 -24.38
C SER A 302 1.84 7.16 -24.83
N VAL A 303 1.02 6.77 -23.89
CA VAL A 303 -0.41 6.55 -24.12
C VAL A 303 -1.01 7.94 -24.36
N ALA A 304 -1.25 8.25 -25.60
CA ALA A 304 -2.05 9.41 -25.98
C ALA A 304 -3.40 9.31 -25.27
N LYS A 305 -3.60 10.17 -24.27
CA LYS A 305 -4.92 10.41 -23.69
C LYS A 305 -5.79 11.00 -24.79
N ALA A 306 -6.68 10.19 -25.33
CA ALA A 306 -7.86 10.75 -25.98
C ALA A 306 -8.68 11.45 -24.90
N GLN A 307 -8.45 12.74 -24.72
CA GLN A 307 -9.28 13.58 -23.89
C GLN A 307 -10.65 13.64 -24.57
N LYS A 308 -11.64 12.97 -23.99
CA LYS A 308 -13.04 13.30 -24.28
C LYS A 308 -13.27 14.71 -23.79
N LEU A 309 -13.38 15.65 -24.71
CA LEU A 309 -13.80 17.02 -24.45
C LEU A 309 -15.17 16.98 -23.77
N LYS A 310 -15.22 17.39 -22.52
CA LYS A 310 -16.48 17.59 -21.80
C LYS A 310 -17.06 18.93 -22.27
N MET A 311 -18.23 18.89 -22.87
CA MET A 311 -18.97 20.08 -23.26
C MET A 311 -20.13 20.30 -22.28
N ASP A 312 -20.47 21.56 -22.00
CA ASP A 312 -21.49 21.97 -21.02
C ASP A 312 -22.94 21.88 -21.54
N GLY A 313 -23.16 21.19 -22.66
CA GLY A 313 -24.44 21.17 -23.37
C GLY A 313 -24.58 22.26 -24.41
N GLY A 314 -23.61 23.20 -24.49
CA GLY A 314 -23.42 24.18 -25.55
C GLY A 314 -22.15 23.87 -26.35
N TYR A 315 -21.49 24.93 -26.86
CA TYR A 315 -20.27 24.82 -27.64
C TYR A 315 -18.99 25.09 -26.81
N ALA A 316 -19.12 25.38 -25.50
CA ALA A 316 -18.01 25.69 -24.64
C ALA A 316 -17.32 24.40 -24.12
N VAL A 317 -16.00 24.36 -24.20
CA VAL A 317 -15.16 23.28 -23.67
C VAL A 317 -14.93 23.55 -22.20
N ILE A 318 -15.36 22.63 -21.32
CA ILE A 318 -15.06 22.71 -19.89
C ILE A 318 -13.64 22.20 -19.64
N GLU A 319 -12.75 23.09 -19.25
CA GLU A 319 -11.41 22.72 -18.86
C GLU A 319 -11.43 21.98 -17.52
N ASP A 320 -10.63 20.90 -17.42
CA ASP A 320 -10.44 20.19 -16.17
C ASP A 320 -9.66 21.07 -15.16
N LYS A 321 -10.03 21.00 -13.88
CA LYS A 321 -9.28 21.64 -12.81
C LYS A 321 -7.87 21.12 -12.72
N LYS A 322 -6.93 22.05 -12.57
CA LYS A 322 -5.53 21.74 -12.25
C LYS A 322 -5.28 21.91 -10.75
N ILE A 323 -4.35 21.13 -10.24
CA ILE A 323 -3.90 21.23 -8.85
C ILE A 323 -3.12 22.53 -8.71
N PRO A 324 -3.42 23.39 -7.73
CA PRO A 324 -2.60 24.56 -7.43
C PRO A 324 -1.24 24.13 -6.88
N ASN A 325 -0.22 24.94 -7.12
CA ASN A 325 1.08 24.74 -6.50
C ASN A 325 0.98 25.17 -5.03
N ARG A 326 1.33 24.26 -4.11
CA ARG A 326 1.32 24.50 -2.65
C ARG A 326 2.74 24.47 -2.14
N GLU A 327 3.08 25.37 -1.25
CA GLU A 327 4.38 25.36 -0.57
C GLU A 327 4.44 24.21 0.43
N THR A 328 3.37 24.01 1.18
CA THR A 328 3.24 22.92 2.16
C THR A 328 2.22 21.90 1.68
N PRO A 329 2.59 20.60 1.59
CA PRO A 329 1.65 19.55 1.19
C PRO A 329 0.54 19.38 2.22
N LEU A 330 -0.71 19.28 1.74
CA LEU A 330 -1.85 18.98 2.59
C LEU A 330 -1.84 17.51 2.99
N THR A 331 -1.76 17.25 4.29
CA THR A 331 -1.81 15.90 4.85
C THR A 331 -3.20 15.58 5.42
N PRO A 332 -3.60 14.28 5.46
CA PRO A 332 -4.92 13.90 5.98
C PRO A 332 -5.13 14.33 7.44
N PRO A 333 -6.35 14.71 7.86
CA PRO A 333 -6.63 14.99 9.26
C PRO A 333 -6.32 13.79 10.16
N GLY A 334 -5.73 14.04 11.32
CA GLY A 334 -5.18 13.01 12.21
C GLY A 334 -3.70 12.69 11.97
N SER A 335 -3.06 13.23 10.92
CA SER A 335 -1.62 13.05 10.66
C SER A 335 -0.72 13.83 11.63
N LEU A 336 -1.26 14.76 12.41
CA LEU A 336 -0.60 15.69 13.33
C LEU A 336 0.31 16.70 12.62
N SER A 337 1.17 16.26 11.73
CA SER A 337 2.08 17.11 10.94
C SER A 337 2.54 16.38 9.66
N ALA A 338 3.02 17.14 8.70
CA ALA A 338 3.64 16.60 7.49
C ALA A 338 4.85 15.71 7.85
N ARG A 339 5.65 16.13 8.83
CA ARG A 339 6.81 15.38 9.32
C ARG A 339 6.40 14.07 10.00
N ASN A 340 5.37 14.07 10.85
CA ASN A 340 4.87 12.84 11.49
C ASN A 340 4.37 11.84 10.45
N LEU A 341 3.61 12.32 9.44
CA LEU A 341 3.18 11.46 8.35
C LEU A 341 4.37 10.88 7.60
N ALA A 342 5.35 11.71 7.24
CA ALA A 342 6.55 11.29 6.53
C ALA A 342 7.33 10.20 7.30
N GLN A 343 7.37 10.27 8.62
CA GLN A 343 8.13 9.32 9.46
C GLN A 343 7.40 8.00 9.73
N HIS A 344 6.07 7.96 9.70
CA HIS A 344 5.29 6.77 10.10
C HIS A 344 4.54 6.13 8.94
N CYS A 345 4.38 6.82 7.80
CA CYS A 345 3.62 6.31 6.67
C CYS A 345 4.43 5.36 5.79
N THR A 346 3.97 4.13 5.63
CA THR A 346 4.57 3.13 4.74
C THR A 346 4.07 3.20 3.30
N ALA A 347 3.34 4.23 2.92
CA ALA A 347 2.76 4.40 1.57
C ALA A 347 2.03 3.14 1.06
N CYS A 348 1.29 2.45 1.92
CA CYS A 348 0.52 1.27 1.57
C CYS A 348 -0.73 1.58 0.73
N GLN A 349 -1.14 2.86 0.68
CA GLN A 349 -2.29 3.36 -0.09
C GLN A 349 -3.67 2.86 0.36
N LEU A 350 -3.79 2.28 1.55
CA LEU A 350 -5.06 1.80 2.07
C LEU A 350 -6.05 2.97 2.32
N CYS A 351 -5.57 4.07 2.92
CA CYS A 351 -6.35 5.29 3.13
C CYS A 351 -6.80 5.94 1.81
N ILE A 352 -5.97 5.85 0.75
CA ILE A 352 -6.32 6.34 -0.59
C ILE A 352 -7.45 5.51 -1.19
N SER A 353 -7.40 4.19 -1.04
CA SER A 353 -8.45 3.28 -1.52
C SER A 353 -9.76 3.44 -0.74
N ALA A 354 -9.68 3.70 0.56
CA ALA A 354 -10.84 3.85 1.43
C ALA A 354 -11.49 5.25 1.37
N CYS A 355 -10.88 6.23 0.67
CA CYS A 355 -11.39 7.59 0.60
C CYS A 355 -12.61 7.69 -0.35
N PRO A 356 -13.85 7.90 0.17
CA PRO A 356 -15.05 7.91 -0.67
C PRO A 356 -15.13 9.13 -1.60
N ASN A 357 -14.52 10.25 -1.19
CA ASN A 357 -14.55 11.51 -1.95
C ASN A 357 -13.34 11.65 -2.89
N GLN A 358 -12.47 10.66 -2.99
CA GLN A 358 -11.31 10.61 -3.87
C GLN A 358 -10.34 11.82 -3.72
N VAL A 359 -10.27 12.38 -2.51
CA VAL A 359 -9.40 13.53 -2.22
C VAL A 359 -7.97 13.15 -1.85
N LEU A 360 -7.72 11.88 -1.51
CA LEU A 360 -6.38 11.39 -1.21
C LEU A 360 -5.73 10.80 -2.45
N ARG A 361 -4.50 11.23 -2.71
CA ARG A 361 -3.68 10.71 -3.82
C ARG A 361 -2.24 10.46 -3.37
N PRO A 362 -1.51 9.57 -4.02
CA PRO A 362 -0.10 9.36 -3.74
C PRO A 362 0.72 10.57 -4.22
N SER A 363 1.61 11.06 -3.38
CA SER A 363 2.55 12.13 -3.73
C SER A 363 3.56 11.68 -4.79
N GLY A 364 3.91 12.60 -5.68
CA GLY A 364 5.03 12.44 -6.62
C GLY A 364 6.34 13.03 -6.10
N ASP A 365 6.31 13.80 -5.01
CA ASP A 365 7.48 14.48 -4.47
C ASP A 365 8.43 13.52 -3.76
N LEU A 366 9.72 13.76 -3.86
CA LEU A 366 10.74 12.87 -3.28
C LEU A 366 10.72 12.84 -1.75
N SER A 367 10.34 13.93 -1.11
CA SER A 367 10.30 14.05 0.36
C SER A 367 9.23 13.13 1.00
N ASN A 368 8.08 12.97 0.33
CA ASN A 368 6.94 12.19 0.79
C ASN A 368 6.44 11.21 -0.29
N PHE A 369 7.38 10.64 -1.05
CA PHE A 369 7.13 9.82 -2.22
C PHE A 369 6.13 8.70 -1.96
N MET A 370 5.06 8.64 -2.78
CA MET A 370 3.96 7.66 -2.70
C MET A 370 3.08 7.75 -1.43
N GLN A 371 3.37 8.67 -0.50
CA GLN A 371 2.55 8.88 0.68
C GLN A 371 1.26 9.65 0.33
N PRO A 372 0.19 9.56 1.13
CA PRO A 372 -1.05 10.24 0.82
C PRO A 372 -0.93 11.75 1.01
N VAL A 373 -1.31 12.49 0.00
CA VAL A 373 -1.54 13.93 0.04
C VAL A 373 -2.98 14.24 -0.33
N THR A 374 -3.52 15.33 0.20
CA THR A 374 -4.90 15.75 -0.07
C THR A 374 -4.94 16.70 -1.27
N SER A 375 -5.88 16.49 -2.17
CA SER A 375 -6.09 17.29 -3.38
C SER A 375 -7.58 17.41 -3.69
N PHE A 376 -8.02 18.60 -4.11
CA PHE A 376 -9.44 18.93 -4.17
C PHE A 376 -10.02 19.11 -5.58
N GLU A 377 -9.34 18.66 -6.60
CA GLU A 377 -9.86 18.78 -7.97
C GLU A 377 -11.05 17.88 -8.27
N ARG A 378 -11.22 16.76 -7.54
CA ARG A 378 -12.30 15.79 -7.75
C ARG A 378 -13.38 15.79 -6.67
N GLY A 379 -13.06 16.29 -5.51
CA GLY A 379 -13.94 16.31 -4.36
C GLY A 379 -13.33 17.13 -3.23
N TYR A 380 -14.01 17.16 -2.10
CA TYR A 380 -13.52 17.81 -0.88
C TYR A 380 -13.63 16.90 0.34
N CYS A 381 -12.88 17.18 1.37
CA CYS A 381 -12.85 16.37 2.58
C CYS A 381 -14.06 16.71 3.46
N ARG A 382 -15.07 15.84 3.49
CA ARG A 382 -16.29 16.05 4.29
C ARG A 382 -15.97 16.03 5.78
N PRO A 383 -16.51 16.97 6.58
CA PRO A 383 -16.23 17.07 8.03
C PRO A 383 -16.58 15.77 8.79
N GLU A 384 -17.68 15.11 8.45
CA GLU A 384 -18.20 13.91 9.09
C GLU A 384 -17.46 12.61 8.72
N CYS A 385 -16.52 12.66 7.77
CA CYS A 385 -15.81 11.46 7.29
C CYS A 385 -14.46 11.28 7.96
N VAL A 386 -14.24 10.19 8.68
CA VAL A 386 -12.99 9.83 9.37
C VAL A 386 -12.33 8.56 8.83
N LYS A 387 -12.77 8.03 7.69
CA LYS A 387 -12.35 6.71 7.17
C LYS A 387 -10.83 6.55 6.99
N CYS A 388 -10.11 7.59 6.57
CA CYS A 388 -8.65 7.49 6.39
C CYS A 388 -7.90 7.23 7.71
N SER A 389 -8.41 7.74 8.84
CA SER A 389 -7.82 7.55 10.17
C SER A 389 -8.13 6.15 10.72
N GLU A 390 -9.34 5.62 10.46
CA GLU A 390 -9.76 4.29 10.91
C GLU A 390 -8.94 3.16 10.27
N VAL A 391 -8.63 3.30 8.97
CA VAL A 391 -7.98 2.24 8.20
C VAL A 391 -6.45 2.26 8.27
N CYS A 392 -5.84 3.32 8.82
CA CYS A 392 -4.38 3.45 8.85
C CYS A 392 -3.74 2.37 9.74
N PRO A 393 -2.93 1.43 9.18
CA PRO A 393 -2.38 0.34 9.96
C PRO A 393 -1.12 0.73 10.75
N THR A 394 -0.47 1.86 10.41
CA THR A 394 0.78 2.30 11.03
C THR A 394 0.58 3.37 12.09
N GLY A 395 -0.64 3.92 12.23
CA GLY A 395 -0.90 5.06 13.11
C GLY A 395 -0.31 6.39 12.60
N ALA A 396 0.20 6.43 11.35
CA ALA A 396 0.64 7.67 10.71
C ALA A 396 -0.51 8.69 10.57
N ILE A 397 -1.74 8.21 10.44
CA ILE A 397 -2.98 8.95 10.60
C ILE A 397 -3.62 8.36 11.85
N LYS A 398 -3.66 9.13 12.94
CA LYS A 398 -4.25 8.70 14.20
C LYS A 398 -5.77 8.59 14.07
N PRO A 399 -6.42 7.61 14.72
CA PRO A 399 -7.87 7.56 14.79
C PRO A 399 -8.39 8.85 15.46
N ILE A 400 -9.34 9.49 14.80
CA ILE A 400 -10.02 10.70 15.29
C ILE A 400 -11.53 10.51 15.23
N THR A 401 -12.25 11.17 16.11
CA THR A 401 -13.73 11.23 16.06
C THR A 401 -14.18 12.28 15.03
N LYS A 402 -15.47 12.33 14.74
CA LYS A 402 -16.03 13.35 13.84
C LYS A 402 -15.93 14.75 14.45
N GLU A 403 -16.12 14.83 15.77
CA GLU A 403 -16.01 16.07 16.55
C GLU A 403 -14.58 16.61 16.51
N GLU A 404 -13.59 15.77 16.84
CA GLU A 404 -12.18 16.15 16.78
C GLU A 404 -11.78 16.59 15.36
N LYS A 405 -12.29 15.92 14.32
CA LYS A 405 -11.99 16.30 12.94
C LYS A 405 -12.45 17.70 12.60
N THR A 406 -13.59 18.14 13.11
CA THR A 406 -14.10 19.51 12.85
C THR A 406 -13.30 20.58 13.56
N ALA A 407 -12.51 20.22 14.58
CA ALA A 407 -11.57 21.09 15.28
C ALA A 407 -10.14 21.06 14.69
N ILE A 408 -9.81 20.05 13.87
CA ILE A 408 -8.46 19.93 13.30
C ILE A 408 -8.34 20.79 12.04
N GLN A 409 -7.43 21.74 12.08
CA GLN A 409 -7.05 22.59 10.96
C GLN A 409 -5.83 21.99 10.22
N ILE A 410 -6.06 21.42 9.03
CA ILE A 410 -4.98 20.84 8.18
C ILE A 410 -4.32 21.89 7.27
N GLY A 411 -4.94 23.05 7.11
CA GLY A 411 -4.53 24.13 6.26
C GLY A 411 -5.56 25.27 6.29
N HIS A 412 -5.33 26.31 5.54
CA HIS A 412 -6.24 27.45 5.43
C HIS A 412 -6.48 27.82 3.96
N ALA A 413 -7.66 28.38 3.70
CA ALA A 413 -8.00 28.88 2.37
C ALA A 413 -7.25 30.18 2.05
N VAL A 414 -6.78 30.29 0.81
CA VAL A 414 -6.13 31.47 0.23
C VAL A 414 -6.92 31.91 -0.99
N TRP A 415 -7.27 33.18 -1.07
CA TRP A 415 -8.03 33.72 -2.20
C TRP A 415 -7.12 34.47 -3.16
N ILE A 416 -7.23 34.16 -4.46
CA ILE A 416 -6.53 34.81 -5.56
C ILE A 416 -7.54 35.70 -6.28
N ALA A 417 -7.46 37.00 -6.04
CA ALA A 417 -8.41 37.97 -6.53
C ALA A 417 -8.56 37.96 -8.05
N ASP A 418 -7.44 37.88 -8.78
CA ASP A 418 -7.39 37.96 -10.24
C ASP A 418 -8.04 36.73 -10.93
N ASN A 419 -8.05 35.60 -10.27
CA ASN A 419 -8.70 34.38 -10.79
C ASN A 419 -10.20 34.32 -10.46
N CYS A 420 -10.69 35.18 -9.57
CA CYS A 420 -12.07 35.16 -9.14
C CYS A 420 -13.01 35.69 -10.23
N VAL A 421 -14.03 34.91 -10.58
CA VAL A 421 -15.04 35.30 -11.59
C VAL A 421 -15.75 36.60 -11.28
N VAL A 422 -15.85 36.97 -10.00
CA VAL A 422 -16.39 38.25 -9.55
C VAL A 422 -15.51 39.42 -10.00
N ASN A 423 -14.19 39.24 -9.97
CA ASN A 423 -13.27 40.28 -10.41
C ASN A 423 -12.94 40.23 -11.89
N ARG A 424 -12.77 39.00 -12.42
CA ARG A 424 -12.34 38.78 -13.80
C ARG A 424 -13.49 39.01 -14.80
N ASP A 425 -14.65 38.38 -14.49
CA ASP A 425 -15.77 38.31 -15.42
C ASP A 425 -16.94 39.21 -14.99
N ASN A 426 -16.81 39.92 -13.84
CA ASN A 426 -17.83 40.74 -13.21
C ASN A 426 -19.16 40.00 -12.93
N GLU A 427 -19.08 38.67 -12.71
CA GLU A 427 -20.22 37.79 -12.45
C GLU A 427 -20.45 37.60 -10.95
N LYS A 428 -21.71 37.57 -10.52
CA LYS A 428 -22.06 37.32 -9.12
C LYS A 428 -21.79 35.88 -8.76
N CYS A 429 -20.99 35.66 -7.73
CA CYS A 429 -20.66 34.31 -7.23
C CYS A 429 -20.49 34.30 -5.72
N ASP A 430 -21.02 33.26 -5.06
CA ASP A 430 -20.95 33.06 -3.62
C ASP A 430 -20.72 31.56 -3.27
N ASN A 431 -20.28 30.75 -4.24
CA ASN A 431 -20.10 29.30 -4.06
C ASN A 431 -19.17 28.93 -2.91
N CYS A 432 -18.05 29.65 -2.75
CA CYS A 432 -17.10 29.38 -1.66
C CYS A 432 -17.71 29.65 -0.28
N PHE A 433 -18.58 30.66 -0.16
CA PHE A 433 -19.29 30.99 1.08
C PHE A 433 -20.36 29.91 1.40
N ARG A 434 -21.24 29.62 0.44
CA ARG A 434 -22.37 28.67 0.65
C ARG A 434 -21.93 27.28 1.06
N HIS A 435 -20.77 26.86 0.62
CA HIS A 435 -20.26 25.50 0.86
C HIS A 435 -19.20 25.43 1.95
N CYS A 436 -18.94 26.52 2.67
CA CYS A 436 -18.01 26.51 3.80
C CYS A 436 -18.67 25.90 5.05
N PRO A 437 -18.28 24.70 5.50
CA PRO A 437 -18.94 24.02 6.60
C PRO A 437 -18.73 24.68 7.96
N THR A 438 -17.66 25.48 8.10
CA THR A 438 -17.31 26.16 9.35
C THR A 438 -17.72 27.65 9.35
N GLY A 439 -18.30 28.15 8.24
CA GLY A 439 -18.60 29.57 8.10
C GLY A 439 -17.37 30.48 8.11
N ALA A 440 -16.19 29.94 7.79
CA ALA A 440 -14.94 30.69 7.75
C ALA A 440 -14.88 31.72 6.62
N ILE A 441 -15.75 31.65 5.62
CA ILE A 441 -15.78 32.58 4.48
C ILE A 441 -17.02 33.47 4.61
N GLN A 442 -16.83 34.78 4.51
CA GLN A 442 -17.89 35.76 4.50
C GLN A 442 -17.86 36.54 3.19
N MET A 443 -19.01 37.00 2.72
CA MET A 443 -19.12 37.81 1.50
C MET A 443 -19.29 39.30 1.86
N VAL A 444 -18.29 40.09 1.50
CA VAL A 444 -18.23 41.54 1.78
C VAL A 444 -18.33 42.29 0.46
N ALA A 445 -18.99 43.45 0.46
CA ALA A 445 -19.06 44.32 -0.73
C ALA A 445 -17.64 44.73 -1.16
N LYS A 446 -17.35 44.66 -2.46
CA LYS A 446 -16.05 45.08 -3.02
C LYS A 446 -15.82 46.58 -2.81
N ASN A 447 -16.87 47.39 -3.01
CA ASN A 447 -16.89 48.81 -2.71
C ASN A 447 -17.93 49.07 -1.61
N PRO A 448 -17.53 49.44 -0.41
CA PRO A 448 -18.45 49.69 0.72
C PRO A 448 -19.52 50.75 0.45
N ASP A 449 -19.16 51.74 -0.38
CA ASP A 449 -20.03 52.91 -0.67
C ASP A 449 -21.10 52.61 -1.74
N ASP A 450 -20.97 51.53 -2.48
CA ASP A 450 -21.92 51.11 -3.51
C ASP A 450 -22.75 49.91 -3.08
N LYS A 451 -24.05 50.13 -2.81
CA LYS A 451 -25.00 49.09 -2.42
C LYS A 451 -25.19 47.99 -3.49
N LYS A 452 -24.84 48.27 -4.75
CA LYS A 452 -24.91 47.30 -5.88
C LYS A 452 -23.57 46.62 -6.16
N SER A 453 -22.53 46.99 -5.42
CA SER A 453 -21.18 46.42 -5.57
C SER A 453 -21.21 44.87 -5.50
N PRO A 454 -20.50 44.18 -6.38
CA PRO A 454 -20.35 42.73 -6.28
C PRO A 454 -19.65 42.39 -4.96
N LYS A 455 -20.03 41.24 -4.39
CA LYS A 455 -19.47 40.77 -3.12
C LYS A 455 -18.25 39.86 -3.38
N ILE A 456 -17.20 40.06 -2.61
CA ILE A 456 -15.95 39.29 -2.64
C ILE A 456 -15.82 38.44 -1.35
N PRO A 457 -15.14 37.29 -1.39
CA PRO A 457 -14.93 36.46 -0.21
C PRO A 457 -13.85 37.06 0.70
N VAL A 458 -14.12 37.14 1.98
CA VAL A 458 -13.14 37.40 3.06
C VAL A 458 -13.05 36.12 3.92
N ILE A 459 -11.85 35.69 4.20
CA ILE A 459 -11.58 34.42 4.85
C ILE A 459 -11.10 34.65 6.28
N ASN A 460 -11.80 34.04 7.23
CA ASN A 460 -11.32 33.90 8.60
C ASN A 460 -10.47 32.62 8.66
N THR A 461 -9.16 32.80 8.66
CA THR A 461 -8.20 31.65 8.65
C THR A 461 -8.23 30.86 9.96
N GLU A 462 -8.63 31.45 11.08
CA GLU A 462 -8.74 30.78 12.38
C GLU A 462 -9.88 29.76 12.42
N ARG A 463 -10.96 30.01 11.67
CA ARG A 463 -12.12 29.10 11.54
C ARG A 463 -12.00 28.08 10.42
N CYS A 464 -11.02 28.24 9.56
CA CYS A 464 -10.88 27.41 8.36
C CYS A 464 -10.18 26.09 8.69
N ILE A 465 -10.89 24.94 8.57
CA ILE A 465 -10.32 23.60 8.79
C ILE A 465 -9.53 23.05 7.59
N GLY A 466 -9.48 23.77 6.46
CA GLY A 466 -8.76 23.29 5.27
C GLY A 466 -9.45 22.16 4.49
N CYS A 467 -10.77 22.04 4.58
CA CYS A 467 -11.53 20.92 3.98
C CYS A 467 -11.57 20.93 2.44
N GLY A 468 -11.25 22.05 1.79
CA GLY A 468 -11.20 22.20 0.33
C GLY A 468 -12.54 22.30 -0.39
N ALA A 469 -13.67 22.47 0.30
CA ALA A 469 -14.97 22.63 -0.34
C ALA A 469 -15.00 23.89 -1.23
N CYS A 470 -14.43 24.99 -0.74
CA CYS A 470 -14.31 26.25 -1.50
C CYS A 470 -13.43 26.09 -2.75
N GLU A 471 -12.33 25.33 -2.68
CA GLU A 471 -11.46 25.03 -3.82
C GLU A 471 -12.16 24.14 -4.84
N ASN A 472 -12.77 23.05 -4.38
CA ASN A 472 -13.43 22.09 -5.27
C ASN A 472 -14.62 22.70 -6.02
N LEU A 473 -15.44 23.49 -5.34
CA LEU A 473 -16.67 24.03 -5.91
C LEU A 473 -16.50 25.42 -6.59
N CYS A 474 -15.30 25.99 -6.56
CA CYS A 474 -14.98 27.19 -7.30
C CYS A 474 -15.19 26.99 -8.81
N PRO A 475 -15.94 27.86 -9.52
CA PRO A 475 -16.18 27.73 -10.96
C PRO A 475 -14.96 28.08 -11.82
N SER A 476 -14.00 28.84 -11.28
CA SER A 476 -12.81 29.29 -12.03
C SER A 476 -11.97 28.10 -12.55
N ARG A 477 -11.50 28.23 -13.81
CA ARG A 477 -10.70 27.25 -14.52
C ARG A 477 -9.50 27.94 -15.21
N PRO A 478 -8.36 27.28 -15.46
CA PRO A 478 -8.03 25.90 -15.02
C PRO A 478 -7.67 25.82 -13.52
N PHE A 479 -7.31 26.94 -12.87
CA PHE A 479 -7.04 27.02 -11.44
C PHE A 479 -8.23 27.63 -10.70
N SER A 480 -8.52 27.11 -9.52
CA SER A 480 -9.52 27.72 -8.63
C SER A 480 -9.05 29.10 -8.15
N ALA A 481 -9.97 30.06 -8.02
CA ALA A 481 -9.68 31.39 -7.45
C ALA A 481 -9.47 31.36 -5.93
N ILE A 482 -9.81 30.25 -5.30
CA ILE A 482 -9.57 29.98 -3.89
C ILE A 482 -9.01 28.57 -3.77
N TYR A 483 -7.91 28.44 -3.03
CA TYR A 483 -7.26 27.16 -2.81
C TYR A 483 -6.88 27.02 -1.33
N VAL A 484 -6.55 25.80 -0.92
CA VAL A 484 -6.13 25.53 0.46
C VAL A 484 -4.62 25.35 0.50
N GLU A 485 -3.94 26.15 1.32
CA GLU A 485 -2.53 25.98 1.65
C GLU A 485 -2.39 25.12 2.91
N GLY A 486 -1.41 24.19 2.93
CA GLY A 486 -1.20 23.27 4.02
C GLY A 486 -0.53 23.91 5.25
N HIS A 487 -0.72 23.28 6.41
CA HIS A 487 0.08 23.55 7.60
C HIS A 487 1.10 22.44 7.82
N GLU A 488 2.35 22.80 8.15
CA GLU A 488 3.36 21.80 8.52
C GLU A 488 2.93 21.00 9.76
N VAL A 489 2.35 21.69 10.73
CA VAL A 489 1.76 21.11 11.94
C VAL A 489 0.29 21.44 11.96
N HIS A 490 -0.56 20.44 12.12
CA HIS A 490 -1.99 20.64 12.26
C HIS A 490 -2.29 21.42 13.53
N ARG A 491 -3.27 22.32 13.48
CA ARG A 491 -3.72 23.12 14.61
C ARG A 491 -5.08 22.62 15.07
N GLU A 492 -5.38 22.84 16.32
CA GLU A 492 -6.71 22.64 16.89
C GLU A 492 -7.35 24.01 17.09
N ILE A 493 -8.60 24.18 16.64
CA ILE A 493 -9.42 25.41 16.74
C ILE A 493 -10.54 25.23 17.74
#